data_92ef84a3d97fd7ec67fc7d2721372c66
#
_entry.id   92ef84a3d97fd7ec67fc7d2721372c66
#
_cell.length_a   1.000
_cell.length_b   1.000
_cell.length_c   1.000
_cell.angle_alpha   90.00
_cell.angle_beta   90.00
_cell.angle_gamma   90.00
#
_symmetry.space_group_name_H-M   'P 1'
#
loop_
_entity.id
_entity.type
_entity.pdbx_description
1 polymer ?
#
loop_
_entity_poly.entity_id
_entity_poly.type
_entity_poly.pdbx_seq_one_letter_code
_entity_poly.pdbx_strand_id
1 'polypeptide(L)'
;MQTILRILKQAGGWHHGLSLRIENPPYMALVIEATDESGPCGLPSISVCHYGEQNGDLMRDPEMCFELGFAAGAHLEPYYWRNDYAGIEQWSRFIRDGNHVFHAALYNQHEQFAK
;
A
#
# COMPACT_ATOMS: atom_id res chain seq x y z
N MET A 1 10.11 -4.53 0.77
CA MET A 1 8.88 -5.33 0.95
C MET A 1 9.04 -6.47 1.95
N GLN A 2 10.23 -6.98 2.16
CA GLN A 2 10.45 -8.06 3.13
C GLN A 2 10.02 -7.66 4.55
N THR A 3 10.28 -6.42 4.94
CA THR A 3 9.90 -5.91 6.27
C THR A 3 8.38 -5.93 6.47
N ILE A 4 7.62 -5.47 5.47
CA ILE A 4 6.15 -5.45 5.53
C ILE A 4 5.59 -6.88 5.58
N LEU A 5 6.13 -7.79 4.75
CA LEU A 5 5.72 -9.20 4.76
C LEU A 5 6.00 -9.85 6.13
N ARG A 6 7.13 -9.53 6.74
CA ARG A 6 7.47 -10.04 8.08
C ARG A 6 6.49 -9.54 9.14
N ILE A 7 6.14 -8.26 9.09
CA ILE A 7 5.17 -7.66 10.02
C ILE A 7 3.81 -8.33 9.86
N LEU A 8 3.34 -8.54 8.63
CA LEU A 8 2.09 -9.22 8.35
C LEU A 8 2.10 -10.64 8.91
N LYS A 9 3.19 -11.38 8.70
CA LYS A 9 3.33 -12.74 9.20
C LYS A 9 3.25 -12.80 10.72
N GLN A 10 3.92 -11.88 11.41
CA GLN A 10 3.89 -11.78 12.87
C GLN A 10 2.50 -11.45 13.41
N ALA A 11 1.70 -10.74 12.63
CA ALA A 11 0.33 -10.35 12.98
C ALA A 11 -0.71 -11.43 12.62
N GLY A 12 -0.28 -12.60 12.14
CA GLY A 12 -1.17 -13.69 11.76
C GLY A 12 -1.60 -13.68 10.29
N GLY A 13 -0.99 -12.86 9.45
CA GLY A 13 -1.29 -12.75 8.04
C GLY A 13 -2.41 -11.75 7.75
N TRP A 14 -2.77 -11.65 6.47
CA TRP A 14 -3.85 -10.78 6.04
C TRP A 14 -5.20 -11.32 6.52
N HIS A 15 -6.05 -10.45 7.05
CA HIS A 15 -7.44 -10.77 7.32
C HIS A 15 -8.29 -9.51 7.19
N HIS A 16 -9.58 -9.70 6.99
CA HIS A 16 -10.53 -8.59 6.91
C HIS A 16 -10.50 -7.79 8.21
N GLY A 17 -10.38 -6.47 8.08
CA GLY A 17 -10.30 -5.60 9.25
C GLY A 17 -8.92 -5.48 9.88
N LEU A 18 -7.89 -6.09 9.29
CA LEU A 18 -6.51 -5.94 9.78
C LEU A 18 -6.14 -4.45 9.86
N SER A 19 -5.63 -4.03 11.02
CA SER A 19 -5.14 -2.67 11.22
C SER A 19 -3.98 -2.69 12.21
N LEU A 20 -2.82 -2.23 11.77
CA LEU A 20 -1.60 -2.19 12.58
C LEU A 20 -1.07 -0.77 12.58
N ARG A 21 -0.67 -0.27 13.76
CA ARG A 21 -0.03 1.02 13.89
C ARG A 21 1.32 0.81 14.56
N ILE A 22 2.38 1.27 13.90
CA ILE A 22 3.76 1.13 14.39
C ILE A 22 4.31 2.51 14.69
N GLU A 23 4.51 2.80 15.96
CA GLU A 23 5.08 4.06 16.41
C GLU A 23 6.61 4.01 16.28
N ASN A 24 7.20 5.09 15.79
CA ASN A 24 8.64 5.21 15.64
C ASN A 24 9.09 6.66 15.82
N PRO A 25 8.89 7.26 17.02
CA PRO A 25 9.28 8.65 17.25
C PRO A 25 10.78 8.86 16.96
N PRO A 26 11.19 10.02 16.41
CA PRO A 26 10.36 11.21 16.10
C PRO A 26 9.66 11.14 14.73
N TYR A 27 9.72 10.00 14.05
CA TYR A 27 9.12 9.84 12.75
C TYR A 27 7.61 9.60 12.85
N MET A 28 6.90 9.83 11.75
CA MET A 28 5.47 9.54 11.67
C MET A 28 5.21 8.05 11.87
N ALA A 29 4.09 7.72 12.49
CA ALA A 29 3.67 6.34 12.65
C ALA A 29 3.41 5.71 11.29
N LEU A 30 3.71 4.42 11.19
CA LEU A 30 3.39 3.60 10.02
C LEU A 30 2.08 2.87 10.31
N VAL A 31 1.11 3.01 9.42
CA VAL A 31 -0.19 2.35 9.54
C VAL A 31 -0.35 1.35 8.39
N ILE A 32 -0.61 0.09 8.73
CA ILE A 32 -0.84 -1.00 7.76
C ILE A 32 -2.25 -1.49 7.97
N GLU A 33 -3.08 -1.38 6.93
CA GLU A 33 -4.50 -1.74 7.00
C GLU A 33 -4.90 -2.62 5.82
N ALA A 34 -5.74 -3.63 6.09
CA ALA A 34 -6.43 -4.33 5.01
C ALA A 34 -7.42 -3.37 4.37
N THR A 35 -7.41 -3.30 3.04
CA THR A 35 -8.40 -2.50 2.32
C THR A 35 -9.69 -3.29 2.19
N ASP A 36 -10.84 -2.58 2.10
CA ASP A 36 -12.14 -3.22 1.93
C ASP A 36 -12.35 -3.74 0.51
N GLU A 37 -11.55 -3.25 -0.44
CA GLU A 37 -11.63 -3.62 -1.85
C GLU A 37 -10.41 -4.45 -2.24
N SER A 38 -10.64 -5.43 -3.13
CA SER A 38 -9.55 -6.19 -3.72
C SER A 38 -8.71 -5.31 -4.63
N GLY A 39 -7.45 -5.70 -4.85
CA GLY A 39 -6.59 -5.04 -5.82
C GLY A 39 -6.99 -5.35 -7.27
N PRO A 40 -6.24 -4.84 -8.26
CA PRO A 40 -6.57 -4.98 -9.68
C PRO A 40 -6.72 -6.42 -10.18
N CYS A 41 -6.00 -7.37 -9.57
CA CYS A 41 -6.12 -8.79 -9.93
C CYS A 41 -7.14 -9.54 -9.07
N GLY A 42 -7.92 -8.87 -8.26
CA GLY A 42 -8.91 -9.49 -7.39
C GLY A 42 -8.35 -10.13 -6.14
N LEU A 43 -7.09 -9.85 -5.81
CA LEU A 43 -6.40 -10.39 -4.64
C LEU A 43 -6.56 -9.47 -3.43
N PRO A 44 -6.39 -10.01 -2.21
CA PRO A 44 -6.39 -9.19 -1.00
C PRO A 44 -5.40 -8.04 -1.09
N SER A 45 -5.76 -6.90 -0.54
CA SER A 45 -4.96 -5.68 -0.64
C SER A 45 -4.71 -5.07 0.72
N ILE A 46 -3.55 -4.44 0.88
CA ILE A 46 -3.21 -3.64 2.06
C ILE A 46 -2.83 -2.23 1.65
N SER A 47 -3.10 -1.30 2.55
CA SER A 47 -2.59 0.08 2.51
C SER A 47 -1.47 0.20 3.52
N VAL A 48 -0.35 0.78 3.11
CA VAL A 48 0.79 1.11 3.96
C VAL A 48 0.97 2.62 3.90
N CYS A 49 0.78 3.30 5.02
CA CYS A 49 0.68 4.75 5.03
C CYS A 49 1.43 5.39 6.20
N HIS A 50 2.13 6.48 5.92
CA HIS A 50 2.56 7.43 6.93
C HIS A 50 1.59 8.60 6.91
N TYR A 51 1.05 8.95 8.08
CA TYR A 51 0.16 10.09 8.22
C TYR A 51 0.88 11.26 8.88
N GLY A 52 0.82 12.44 8.25
CA GLY A 52 1.19 13.70 8.86
C GLY A 52 -0.05 14.51 9.16
N GLU A 53 0.14 15.71 9.71
CA GLU A 53 -0.95 16.63 10.03
C GLU A 53 -0.64 18.01 9.45
N GLN A 54 -1.64 18.60 8.79
CA GLN A 54 -1.54 19.97 8.26
C GLN A 54 -2.83 20.71 8.56
N ASN A 55 -2.73 21.80 9.32
CA ASN A 55 -3.87 22.62 9.71
C ASN A 55 -5.01 21.81 10.35
N GLY A 56 -4.66 20.77 11.14
CA GLY A 56 -5.63 19.92 11.79
C GLY A 56 -6.12 18.75 10.94
N ASP A 57 -5.76 18.68 9.66
CA ASP A 57 -6.17 17.60 8.75
C ASP A 57 -5.10 16.51 8.69
N LEU A 58 -5.53 15.26 8.71
CA LEU A 58 -4.65 14.13 8.46
C LEU A 58 -4.27 14.10 6.99
N MET A 59 -2.96 14.02 6.74
CA MET A 59 -2.40 14.00 5.38
C MET A 59 -1.61 12.72 5.17
N ARG A 60 -1.86 12.04 4.06
CA ARG A 60 -1.09 10.84 3.66
C ARG A 60 0.25 11.27 3.07
N ASP A 61 1.37 10.72 3.63
CA ASP A 61 2.72 11.16 3.24
C ASP A 61 3.74 10.02 3.31
N PRO A 62 3.81 9.12 2.36
CA PRO A 62 2.80 8.73 1.38
C PRO A 62 1.91 7.59 1.84
N GLU A 63 0.92 7.25 1.02
CA GLU A 63 0.21 5.99 1.08
C GLU A 63 0.56 5.16 -0.14
N MET A 64 0.82 3.87 0.06
CA MET A 64 0.94 2.89 -1.02
C MET A 64 -0.01 1.74 -0.77
N CYS A 65 -0.63 1.25 -1.83
CA CYS A 65 -1.46 0.04 -1.76
C CYS A 65 -0.81 -1.08 -2.53
N PHE A 66 -0.88 -2.29 -1.97
CA PHE A 66 -0.27 -3.49 -2.51
C PHE A 66 -1.29 -4.61 -2.55
N GLU A 67 -1.23 -5.43 -3.62
CA GLU A 67 -1.91 -6.72 -3.63
C GLU A 67 -0.99 -7.78 -3.01
N LEU A 68 -1.59 -8.69 -2.25
CA LEU A 68 -0.88 -9.82 -1.66
C LEU A 68 -1.00 -11.02 -2.60
N GLY A 69 0.11 -11.37 -3.26
CA GLY A 69 0.20 -12.52 -4.15
C GLY A 69 0.91 -13.69 -3.49
N PHE A 70 0.65 -14.89 -3.98
CA PHE A 70 1.22 -16.12 -3.44
C PHE A 70 1.93 -16.98 -4.49
N ALA A 71 1.94 -16.56 -5.76
CA ALA A 71 2.72 -17.23 -6.80
C ALA A 71 4.22 -17.11 -6.45
N ALA A 72 4.94 -18.23 -6.45
CA ALA A 72 6.36 -18.28 -6.07
C ALA A 72 6.64 -17.76 -4.64
N GLY A 73 5.67 -17.95 -3.71
CA GLY A 73 5.75 -17.51 -2.33
C GLY A 73 4.99 -16.21 -2.07
N ALA A 74 4.85 -15.84 -0.80
CA ALA A 74 4.16 -14.61 -0.45
C ALA A 74 4.94 -13.38 -0.93
N HIS A 75 4.27 -12.46 -1.61
CA HIS A 75 4.86 -11.21 -2.08
C HIS A 75 3.81 -10.11 -2.14
N LEU A 76 4.30 -8.86 -2.16
CA LEU A 76 3.46 -7.68 -2.27
C LEU A 76 3.77 -6.99 -3.59
N GLU A 77 2.71 -6.66 -4.33
CA GLU A 77 2.83 -5.97 -5.61
C GLU A 77 2.12 -4.62 -5.55
N PRO A 78 2.86 -3.49 -5.75
CA PRO A 78 2.27 -2.18 -5.66
C PRO A 78 1.32 -1.92 -6.83
N TYR A 79 0.26 -1.13 -6.58
CA TYR A 79 -0.63 -0.67 -7.63
C TYR A 79 -1.08 0.77 -7.45
N TYR A 80 -0.83 1.39 -6.30
CA TYR A 80 -1.33 2.71 -5.95
C TYR A 80 -0.34 3.48 -5.09
N TRP A 81 -0.20 4.78 -5.35
CA TRP A 81 0.63 5.69 -4.57
C TRP A 81 -0.07 7.05 -4.46
N ARG A 82 -0.03 7.63 -3.27
CA ARG A 82 -0.65 8.92 -3.00
C ARG A 82 0.17 9.72 -2.01
N ASN A 83 0.33 11.01 -2.29
CA ASN A 83 0.94 11.97 -1.36
C ASN A 83 0.08 13.22 -1.29
N ASP A 84 -0.56 13.47 -0.15
CA ASP A 84 -1.49 14.57 0.01
C ASP A 84 -0.79 15.94 0.05
N TYR A 85 0.46 16.00 0.58
CA TYR A 85 1.21 17.24 0.57
C TYR A 85 1.59 17.70 -0.83
N ALA A 86 1.90 16.76 -1.71
CA ALA A 86 2.21 17.05 -3.10
C ALA A 86 0.97 17.11 -3.99
N GLY A 87 -0.18 16.71 -3.50
CA GLY A 87 -1.42 16.63 -4.27
C GLY A 87 -1.35 15.61 -5.40
N ILE A 88 -0.62 14.50 -5.20
CA ILE A 88 -0.38 13.50 -6.23
C ILE A 88 -1.09 12.20 -5.86
N GLU A 89 -1.74 11.60 -6.84
CA GLU A 89 -2.35 10.28 -6.75
C GLU A 89 -2.06 9.52 -8.05
N GLN A 90 -1.53 8.29 -7.95
CA GLN A 90 -1.08 7.51 -9.10
C GLN A 90 -1.51 6.06 -8.98
N TRP A 91 -2.04 5.54 -10.07
CA TRP A 91 -2.41 4.13 -10.22
C TRP A 91 -1.47 3.50 -11.25
N SER A 92 -0.60 2.60 -10.83
CA SER A 92 0.28 1.88 -11.74
C SER A 92 -0.38 0.66 -12.36
N ARG A 93 -1.38 0.09 -11.67
CA ARG A 93 -2.20 -1.01 -12.17
C ARG A 93 -3.65 -0.74 -11.78
N PHE A 94 -4.57 -0.96 -12.70
CA PHE A 94 -5.99 -0.71 -12.44
C PHE A 94 -6.84 -1.49 -13.44
N ILE A 95 -8.16 -1.51 -13.21
CA ILE A 95 -9.12 -2.13 -14.12
C ILE A 95 -9.83 -1.04 -14.92
N ARG A 96 -9.85 -1.19 -16.24
CA ARG A 96 -10.59 -0.33 -17.16
C ARG A 96 -11.37 -1.20 -18.13
N ASP A 97 -12.70 -1.02 -18.17
CA ASP A 97 -13.60 -1.78 -19.05
C ASP A 97 -13.41 -3.30 -18.89
N GLY A 98 -13.24 -3.76 -17.65
CA GLY A 98 -13.04 -5.17 -17.34
C GLY A 98 -11.63 -5.72 -17.61
N ASN A 99 -10.72 -4.87 -18.10
CA ASN A 99 -9.35 -5.27 -18.43
C ASN A 99 -8.35 -4.73 -17.43
N HIS A 100 -7.34 -5.55 -17.10
CA HIS A 100 -6.22 -5.12 -16.27
C HIS A 100 -5.29 -4.23 -17.10
N VAL A 101 -5.06 -2.99 -16.61
CA VAL A 101 -4.17 -2.02 -17.24
C VAL A 101 -2.92 -1.87 -16.38
N PHE A 102 -1.76 -1.95 -17.02
CA PHE A 102 -0.46 -1.86 -16.37
C PHE A 102 0.32 -0.67 -16.95
N HIS A 103 0.68 0.27 -16.07
CA HIS A 103 1.49 1.43 -16.46
C HIS A 103 2.93 1.18 -16.01
N ALA A 104 3.77 0.71 -16.92
CA ALA A 104 5.11 0.21 -16.59
C ALA A 104 5.99 1.24 -15.88
N ALA A 105 6.00 2.49 -16.33
CA ALA A 105 6.84 3.54 -15.73
C ALA A 105 6.42 3.83 -14.29
N LEU A 106 5.12 3.96 -14.01
CA LEU A 106 4.61 4.18 -12.66
C LEU A 106 4.85 2.95 -11.77
N TYR A 107 4.65 1.75 -12.30
CA TYR A 107 4.90 0.53 -11.55
C TYR A 107 6.36 0.44 -11.10
N ASN A 108 7.30 0.75 -12.00
CA ASN A 108 8.71 0.78 -11.66
C ASN A 108 9.03 1.82 -10.59
N GLN A 109 8.42 3.00 -10.65
CA GLN A 109 8.58 4.02 -9.62
C GLN A 109 8.02 3.53 -8.27
N HIS A 110 6.85 2.90 -8.27
CA HIS A 110 6.24 2.37 -7.06
C HIS A 110 7.10 1.26 -6.45
N GLU A 111 7.70 0.40 -7.27
CA GLU A 111 8.65 -0.62 -6.83
C GLU A 111 9.87 0.01 -6.14
N GLN A 112 10.40 1.12 -6.67
CA GLN A 112 11.52 1.82 -6.06
C GLN A 112 11.15 2.44 -4.72
N PHE A 113 9.97 3.05 -4.60
CA PHE A 113 9.50 3.58 -3.33
C PHE A 113 9.33 2.49 -2.27
N ALA A 114 8.98 1.28 -2.68
CA ALA A 114 8.71 0.16 -1.80
C ALA A 114 9.96 -0.51 -1.24
N LYS A 115 11.13 -0.21 -1.79
CA LYS A 115 12.41 -0.75 -1.30
C LYS A 115 12.93 0.00 -0.05
#